data_8090e65bc4c4bd066de6aa12f2df033c
#
_entry.id   8090e65bc4c4bd066de6aa12f2df033c
#
_cell.length_a   1.000
_cell.length_b   1.000
_cell.length_c   1.000
_cell.angle_alpha   90.00
_cell.angle_beta   90.00
_cell.angle_gamma   90.00
#
_symmetry.space_group_name_H-M   'P 1'
#
loop_
_entity.id
_entity.type
_entity.pdbx_description
1 polymer ?
#
loop_
_entity_poly.entity_id
_entity_poly.type
_entity_poly.pdbx_seq_one_letter_code
_entity_poly.pdbx_strand_id
1 'polypeptide(L)'
;KIEENTMAAFVGHSGAGKSTIINLLPRFYDPQEGEIKIDNQNIKKIRLNSLRKNISLVSQDVILFDDTIKNNIAYAKSSAKQDEIIKACKFSAADEFIKQLPNGYDTVIGENGIRLSGGQKQRISIARAILKESPIILLDEATSSLDAESEEIVQNAISNLTKNKTTLVIAHRLSTIHSANMIFVMKNGKVIDSGNHDLLINNCEEYKSLYKKQLK
;
A
#
# COMPACT_ATOMS: atom_id res chain seq x y z
N LYS A 1 5.72 -15.97 9.17
CA LYS A 1 6.10 -14.86 10.06
C LYS A 1 6.74 -13.76 9.23
N ILE A 2 6.45 -12.50 9.54
CA ILE A 2 7.07 -11.31 8.93
C ILE A 2 7.77 -10.57 10.05
N GLU A 3 9.03 -10.22 9.84
CA GLU A 3 9.83 -9.51 10.83
C GLU A 3 9.53 -8.00 10.78
N GLU A 4 9.74 -7.31 11.89
CA GLU A 4 9.54 -5.86 11.95
C GLU A 4 10.49 -5.12 11.00
N ASN A 5 10.05 -3.97 10.49
CA ASN A 5 10.82 -3.12 9.58
C ASN A 5 11.31 -3.82 8.30
N THR A 6 10.63 -4.90 7.88
CA THR A 6 10.90 -5.61 6.63
C THR A 6 9.75 -5.48 5.65
N MET A 7 10.05 -5.66 4.37
CA MET A 7 9.06 -5.72 3.30
C MET A 7 8.79 -7.17 2.92
N ALA A 8 7.54 -7.60 3.02
CA ALA A 8 7.04 -8.90 2.60
C ALA A 8 6.17 -8.76 1.36
N ALA A 9 6.56 -9.37 0.25
CA ALA A 9 5.81 -9.36 -1.00
C ALA A 9 4.98 -10.63 -1.16
N PHE A 10 3.72 -10.49 -1.56
CA PHE A 10 2.85 -11.58 -1.95
C PHE A 10 2.74 -11.62 -3.48
N VAL A 11 3.13 -12.74 -4.07
CA VAL A 11 3.08 -12.98 -5.52
C VAL A 11 2.21 -14.19 -5.84
N GLY A 12 1.57 -14.20 -7.00
CA GLY A 12 0.69 -15.28 -7.42
C GLY A 12 -0.30 -14.81 -8.50
N HIS A 13 -0.93 -15.74 -9.19
CA HIS A 13 -1.95 -15.42 -10.18
C HIS A 13 -3.14 -14.67 -9.57
N SER A 14 -3.93 -14.02 -10.45
CA SER A 14 -5.23 -13.47 -10.03
C SER A 14 -6.08 -14.56 -9.37
N GLY A 15 -6.79 -14.21 -8.30
CA GLY A 15 -7.58 -15.17 -7.52
C GLY A 15 -6.79 -16.06 -6.56
N ALA A 16 -5.46 -15.92 -6.45
CA ALA A 16 -4.65 -16.71 -5.51
C ALA A 16 -4.89 -16.37 -4.02
N GLY A 17 -5.68 -15.33 -3.70
CA GLY A 17 -6.01 -14.94 -2.32
C GLY A 17 -5.14 -13.84 -1.72
N LYS A 18 -4.31 -13.14 -2.53
CA LYS A 18 -3.39 -12.09 -2.06
C LYS A 18 -4.11 -10.94 -1.35
N SER A 19 -5.11 -10.32 -2.00
CA SER A 19 -5.90 -9.21 -1.42
C SER A 19 -6.68 -9.63 -0.19
N THR A 20 -7.07 -10.91 -0.09
CA THR A 20 -7.72 -11.46 1.11
C THR A 20 -6.80 -11.34 2.33
N ILE A 21 -5.51 -11.68 2.18
CA ILE A 21 -4.52 -11.55 3.27
C ILE A 21 -4.40 -10.08 3.70
N ILE A 22 -4.27 -9.16 2.75
CA ILE A 22 -4.19 -7.71 3.03
C ILE A 22 -5.43 -7.24 3.80
N ASN A 23 -6.63 -7.73 3.45
CA ASN A 23 -7.89 -7.31 4.06
C ASN A 23 -8.16 -7.96 5.44
N LEU A 24 -7.51 -9.09 5.76
CA LEU A 24 -7.61 -9.72 7.07
C LEU A 24 -6.86 -8.94 8.16
N LEU A 25 -5.76 -8.25 7.83
CA LEU A 25 -4.96 -7.51 8.83
C LEU A 25 -5.71 -6.35 9.48
N PRO A 26 -6.40 -5.44 8.73
CA PRO A 26 -7.22 -4.39 9.32
C PRO A 26 -8.57 -4.90 9.87
N ARG A 27 -8.79 -6.23 9.84
CA ARG A 27 -10.03 -6.89 10.24
C ARG A 27 -11.25 -6.35 9.49
N PHE A 28 -11.15 -6.30 8.14
CA PHE A 28 -12.35 -6.17 7.32
C PHE A 28 -13.15 -7.48 7.33
N TYR A 29 -12.45 -8.58 7.51
CA TYR A 29 -12.98 -9.93 7.75
C TYR A 29 -12.20 -10.57 8.89
N ASP A 30 -12.83 -11.45 9.65
CA ASP A 30 -12.14 -12.32 10.62
C ASP A 30 -11.88 -13.70 9.98
N PRO A 31 -10.71 -14.32 10.23
CA PRO A 31 -10.47 -15.68 9.76
C PRO A 31 -11.45 -16.65 10.45
N GLN A 32 -11.98 -17.60 9.67
CA GLN A 32 -12.88 -18.65 10.19
C GLN A 32 -12.13 -19.62 11.09
N GLU A 33 -10.91 -19.98 10.69
CA GLU A 33 -10.00 -20.84 11.44
C GLU A 33 -8.63 -20.17 11.59
N GLY A 34 -7.87 -20.59 12.61
CA GLY A 34 -6.56 -20.02 12.91
C GLY A 34 -6.61 -18.64 13.55
N GLU A 35 -5.46 -18.00 13.63
CA GLU A 35 -5.32 -16.68 14.23
C GLU A 35 -4.26 -15.82 13.53
N ILE A 36 -4.45 -14.51 13.59
CA ILE A 36 -3.47 -13.52 13.14
C ILE A 36 -2.97 -12.77 14.37
N LYS A 37 -1.65 -12.65 14.49
CA LYS A 37 -0.99 -11.93 15.60
C LYS A 37 -0.15 -10.77 15.09
N ILE A 38 -0.18 -9.68 15.82
CA ILE A 38 0.76 -8.57 15.73
C ILE A 38 1.44 -8.45 17.11
N ASP A 39 2.78 -8.50 17.16
CA ASP A 39 3.56 -8.47 18.40
C ASP A 39 3.06 -9.48 19.44
N ASN A 40 2.83 -10.72 18.99
CA ASN A 40 2.28 -11.84 19.78
C ASN A 40 0.85 -11.63 20.31
N GLN A 41 0.18 -10.53 19.99
CA GLN A 41 -1.21 -10.28 20.36
C GLN A 41 -2.16 -10.69 19.22
N ASN A 42 -3.15 -11.55 19.52
CA ASN A 42 -4.18 -11.91 18.57
C ASN A 42 -5.03 -10.67 18.23
N ILE A 43 -5.10 -10.33 16.92
CA ILE A 43 -5.81 -9.13 16.46
C ILE A 43 -7.30 -9.12 16.80
N LYS A 44 -7.94 -10.29 16.96
CA LYS A 44 -9.34 -10.40 17.40
C LYS A 44 -9.56 -9.85 18.83
N LYS A 45 -8.52 -9.83 19.66
CA LYS A 45 -8.56 -9.30 21.04
C LYS A 45 -8.23 -7.81 21.11
N ILE A 46 -7.76 -7.20 20.01
CA ILE A 46 -7.41 -5.78 19.96
C ILE A 46 -8.64 -4.96 19.57
N ARG A 47 -8.84 -3.80 20.19
CA ARG A 47 -9.90 -2.85 19.78
C ARG A 47 -9.66 -2.41 18.34
N LEU A 48 -10.69 -2.44 17.49
CA LEU A 48 -10.57 -2.13 16.05
C LEU A 48 -9.92 -0.77 15.78
N ASN A 49 -10.30 0.26 16.54
CA ASN A 49 -9.71 1.60 16.38
C ASN A 49 -8.20 1.59 16.68
N SER A 50 -7.78 0.86 17.71
CA SER A 50 -6.36 0.72 18.05
C SER A 50 -5.60 -0.04 16.96
N LEU A 51 -6.15 -1.15 16.49
CA LEU A 51 -5.57 -1.94 15.40
C LEU A 51 -5.41 -1.09 14.14
N ARG A 52 -6.50 -0.47 13.68
CA ARG A 52 -6.53 0.31 12.44
C ARG A 52 -5.72 1.60 12.51
N LYS A 53 -5.52 2.18 13.70
CA LYS A 53 -4.60 3.31 13.90
C LYS A 53 -3.16 2.94 13.54
N ASN A 54 -2.75 1.71 13.80
CA ASN A 54 -1.39 1.21 13.55
C ASN A 54 -1.19 0.62 12.14
N ILE A 55 -2.21 0.65 11.29
CA ILE A 55 -2.14 0.10 9.93
C ILE A 55 -2.55 1.18 8.93
N SER A 56 -1.72 1.45 7.92
CA SER A 56 -2.09 2.24 6.75
C SER A 56 -2.27 1.33 5.55
N LEU A 57 -3.36 1.52 4.82
CA LEU A 57 -3.66 0.80 3.57
C LEU A 57 -3.60 1.78 2.41
N VAL A 58 -2.79 1.46 1.41
CA VAL A 58 -2.79 2.09 0.09
C VAL A 58 -3.33 1.07 -0.90
N SER A 59 -4.57 1.26 -1.31
CA SER A 59 -5.27 0.35 -2.22
C SER A 59 -5.07 0.74 -3.68
N GLN A 60 -5.34 -0.20 -4.58
CA GLN A 60 -5.36 0.01 -6.03
C GLN A 60 -6.45 1.03 -6.40
N ASP A 61 -7.66 0.83 -5.89
CA ASP A 61 -8.77 1.76 -6.08
C ASP A 61 -8.77 2.82 -4.98
N VAL A 62 -8.38 4.03 -5.34
CA VAL A 62 -8.30 5.16 -4.40
C VAL A 62 -9.67 5.80 -4.26
N ILE A 63 -10.24 5.70 -3.07
CA ILE A 63 -11.49 6.38 -2.73
C ILE A 63 -11.17 7.80 -2.21
N LEU A 64 -11.73 8.80 -2.87
CA LEU A 64 -11.65 10.21 -2.49
C LEU A 64 -13.04 10.77 -2.27
N PHE A 65 -13.19 11.61 -1.26
CA PHE A 65 -14.46 12.26 -0.93
C PHE A 65 -14.66 13.53 -1.76
N ASP A 66 -15.91 13.90 -2.03
CA ASP A 66 -16.26 15.18 -2.63
C ASP A 66 -16.03 16.31 -1.62
N ASP A 67 -14.77 16.68 -1.49
CA ASP A 67 -14.28 17.68 -0.56
C ASP A 67 -12.96 18.26 -1.10
N THR A 68 -12.36 19.18 -0.36
CA THR A 68 -11.05 19.74 -0.69
C THR A 68 -9.95 18.68 -0.63
N ILE A 69 -8.85 18.90 -1.35
CA ILE A 69 -7.64 18.05 -1.26
C ILE A 69 -7.13 18.01 0.17
N LYS A 70 -7.07 19.16 0.84
CA LYS A 70 -6.68 19.28 2.25
C LYS A 70 -7.48 18.36 3.15
N ASN A 71 -8.81 18.42 3.08
CA ASN A 71 -9.69 17.59 3.90
C ASN A 71 -9.56 16.11 3.56
N ASN A 72 -9.41 15.78 2.28
CA ASN A 72 -9.14 14.42 1.84
C ASN A 72 -7.88 13.86 2.48
N ILE A 73 -6.81 14.64 2.61
CA ILE A 73 -5.56 14.19 3.24
C ILE A 73 -5.72 14.14 4.77
N ALA A 74 -6.31 15.19 5.37
CA ALA A 74 -6.55 15.29 6.81
C ALA A 74 -7.48 14.19 7.36
N TYR A 75 -8.26 13.52 6.50
CA TYR A 75 -9.08 12.37 6.89
C TYR A 75 -8.28 11.26 7.61
N ALA A 76 -7.01 11.11 7.28
CA ALA A 76 -6.11 10.16 7.92
C ALA A 76 -5.76 10.52 9.38
N LYS A 77 -5.75 11.84 9.70
CA LYS A 77 -5.44 12.40 11.01
C LYS A 77 -6.15 13.74 11.16
N SER A 78 -7.37 13.72 11.70
CA SER A 78 -8.25 14.89 11.82
C SER A 78 -7.65 16.06 12.62
N SER A 79 -6.70 15.79 13.50
CA SER A 79 -5.96 16.79 14.28
C SER A 79 -4.72 17.35 13.57
N ALA A 80 -4.48 16.97 12.30
CA ALA A 80 -3.28 17.40 11.58
C ALA A 80 -3.27 18.91 11.31
N LYS A 81 -2.15 19.53 11.59
CA LYS A 81 -1.90 20.94 11.23
C LYS A 81 -1.60 21.05 9.73
N GLN A 82 -1.78 22.27 9.19
CA GLN A 82 -1.52 22.55 7.78
C GLN A 82 -0.10 22.13 7.36
N ASP A 83 0.90 22.43 8.17
CA ASP A 83 2.30 22.10 7.88
C ASP A 83 2.56 20.59 7.80
N GLU A 84 1.87 19.78 8.64
CA GLU A 84 1.96 18.32 8.59
C GLU A 84 1.37 17.78 7.27
N ILE A 85 0.25 18.34 6.83
CA ILE A 85 -0.40 18.00 5.55
C ILE A 85 0.54 18.33 4.38
N ILE A 86 1.09 19.55 4.34
CA ILE A 86 2.03 19.98 3.30
C ILE A 86 3.27 19.07 3.28
N LYS A 87 3.82 18.75 4.45
CA LYS A 87 4.96 17.84 4.58
C LYS A 87 4.65 16.46 4.01
N ALA A 88 3.51 15.88 4.34
CA ALA A 88 3.07 14.59 3.80
C ALA A 88 2.91 14.65 2.27
N CYS A 89 2.37 15.74 1.73
CA CYS A 89 2.24 15.97 0.29
C CYS A 89 3.58 16.09 -0.43
N LYS A 90 4.57 16.74 0.18
CA LYS A 90 5.93 16.80 -0.39
C LYS A 90 6.56 15.41 -0.47
N PHE A 91 6.44 14.59 0.58
CA PHE A 91 6.99 13.24 0.59
C PHE A 91 6.27 12.29 -0.40
N SER A 92 4.99 12.53 -0.69
CA SER A 92 4.22 11.77 -1.67
C SER A 92 4.29 12.36 -3.09
N ALA A 93 5.07 13.42 -3.32
CA ALA A 93 5.12 14.21 -4.55
C ALA A 93 3.73 14.76 -4.99
N ALA A 94 2.79 14.94 -4.05
CA ALA A 94 1.49 15.54 -4.33
C ALA A 94 1.53 17.06 -4.33
N ASP A 95 2.42 17.69 -3.55
CA ASP A 95 2.52 19.14 -3.39
C ASP A 95 2.72 19.88 -4.73
N GLU A 96 3.49 19.28 -5.65
CA GLU A 96 3.79 19.85 -6.96
C GLU A 96 2.54 20.09 -7.80
N PHE A 97 1.72 19.05 -8.00
CA PHE A 97 0.51 19.21 -8.79
C PHE A 97 -0.57 20.01 -8.04
N ILE A 98 -0.64 19.89 -6.70
CA ILE A 98 -1.61 20.65 -5.90
C ILE A 98 -1.41 22.16 -6.07
N LYS A 99 -0.17 22.64 -6.07
CA LYS A 99 0.16 24.04 -6.26
C LYS A 99 -0.17 24.59 -7.65
N GLN A 100 -0.30 23.72 -8.66
CA GLN A 100 -0.69 24.10 -10.01
C GLN A 100 -2.23 24.24 -10.16
N LEU A 101 -3.00 23.75 -9.19
CA LEU A 101 -4.46 23.89 -9.21
C LEU A 101 -4.87 25.31 -8.80
N PRO A 102 -5.98 25.85 -9.36
CA PRO A 102 -6.42 27.24 -9.12
C PRO A 102 -6.58 27.61 -7.64
N ASN A 103 -7.08 26.67 -6.82
CA ASN A 103 -7.30 26.87 -5.38
C ASN A 103 -6.31 26.05 -4.52
N GLY A 104 -5.23 25.50 -5.11
CA GLY A 104 -4.25 24.70 -4.39
C GLY A 104 -4.87 23.62 -3.52
N TYR A 105 -4.52 23.59 -2.24
CA TYR A 105 -5.03 22.65 -1.24
C TYR A 105 -6.52 22.76 -0.97
N ASP A 106 -7.16 23.89 -1.23
CA ASP A 106 -8.59 24.12 -1.05
C ASP A 106 -9.40 23.78 -2.31
N THR A 107 -8.77 23.18 -3.32
CA THR A 107 -9.45 22.70 -4.53
C THR A 107 -10.38 21.55 -4.18
N VAL A 108 -11.68 21.68 -4.48
CA VAL A 108 -12.69 20.61 -4.39
C VAL A 108 -12.54 19.69 -5.58
N ILE A 109 -12.34 18.39 -5.31
CA ILE A 109 -11.97 17.40 -6.34
C ILE A 109 -13.13 16.61 -6.93
N GLY A 110 -14.34 16.79 -6.40
CA GLY A 110 -15.53 16.06 -6.82
C GLY A 110 -15.56 14.60 -6.33
N GLU A 111 -16.70 13.96 -6.58
CA GLU A 111 -16.90 12.56 -6.18
C GLU A 111 -15.82 11.66 -6.76
N ASN A 112 -15.19 10.82 -5.90
CA ASN A 112 -14.06 9.96 -6.23
C ASN A 112 -12.89 10.67 -6.95
N GLY A 113 -12.75 12.00 -6.76
CA GLY A 113 -11.68 12.78 -7.37
C GLY A 113 -11.72 12.77 -8.90
N ILE A 114 -12.91 12.87 -9.50
CA ILE A 114 -13.12 12.78 -10.97
C ILE A 114 -12.25 13.77 -11.77
N ARG A 115 -11.79 14.84 -11.13
CA ARG A 115 -10.93 15.88 -11.73
C ARG A 115 -9.44 15.57 -11.67
N LEU A 116 -9.05 14.42 -11.09
CA LEU A 116 -7.66 14.02 -10.89
C LEU A 116 -7.28 12.82 -11.74
N SER A 117 -6.04 12.79 -12.23
CA SER A 117 -5.49 11.59 -12.87
C SER A 117 -5.30 10.44 -11.87
N GLY A 118 -5.15 9.21 -12.34
CA GLY A 118 -4.87 8.04 -11.50
C GLY A 118 -3.63 8.24 -10.61
N GLY A 119 -2.53 8.74 -11.18
CA GLY A 119 -1.30 9.04 -10.45
C GLY A 119 -1.46 10.14 -9.40
N GLN A 120 -2.29 11.17 -9.66
CA GLN A 120 -2.61 12.22 -8.67
C GLN A 120 -3.41 11.67 -7.50
N LYS A 121 -4.44 10.83 -7.77
CA LYS A 121 -5.21 10.14 -6.74
C LYS A 121 -4.32 9.26 -5.87
N GLN A 122 -3.42 8.51 -6.49
CA GLN A 122 -2.51 7.62 -5.78
C GLN A 122 -1.56 8.40 -4.87
N ARG A 123 -1.01 9.53 -5.33
CA ARG A 123 -0.16 10.41 -4.51
C ARG A 123 -0.91 10.99 -3.30
N ILE A 124 -2.20 11.31 -3.44
CA ILE A 124 -3.05 11.72 -2.30
C ILE A 124 -3.24 10.54 -1.32
N SER A 125 -3.48 9.33 -1.80
CA SER A 125 -3.60 8.13 -0.97
C SER A 125 -2.31 7.86 -0.18
N ILE A 126 -1.15 8.01 -0.83
CA ILE A 126 0.17 7.90 -0.18
C ILE A 126 0.37 9.01 0.84
N ALA A 127 -0.03 10.26 0.54
CA ALA A 127 0.02 11.37 1.50
C ALA A 127 -0.79 11.08 2.77
N ARG A 128 -1.99 10.49 2.63
CA ARG A 128 -2.79 9.99 3.76
C ARG A 128 -2.02 8.99 4.61
N ALA A 129 -1.37 8.01 3.96
CA ALA A 129 -0.61 6.97 4.65
C ALA A 129 0.62 7.55 5.38
N ILE A 130 1.32 8.52 4.76
CA ILE A 130 2.45 9.23 5.37
C ILE A 130 1.98 10.05 6.58
N LEU A 131 0.90 10.82 6.44
CA LEU A 131 0.34 11.67 7.51
C LEU A 131 -0.11 10.85 8.73
N LYS A 132 -0.59 9.64 8.49
CA LYS A 132 -1.05 8.72 9.54
C LYS A 132 0.09 8.15 10.38
N GLU A 133 1.32 8.07 9.83
CA GLU A 133 2.53 7.59 10.52
C GLU A 133 2.43 6.17 11.12
N SER A 134 1.59 5.31 10.55
CA SER A 134 1.42 3.93 11.03
C SER A 134 2.70 3.11 10.88
N PRO A 135 3.02 2.22 11.85
CA PRO A 135 4.18 1.32 11.77
C PRO A 135 4.01 0.19 10.73
N ILE A 136 2.77 -0.17 10.39
CA ILE A 136 2.45 -1.22 9.43
C ILE A 136 1.83 -0.59 8.17
N ILE A 137 2.41 -0.90 7.02
CA ILE A 137 1.95 -0.43 5.71
C ILE A 137 1.46 -1.63 4.89
N LEU A 138 0.26 -1.51 4.34
CA LEU A 138 -0.33 -2.46 3.40
C LEU A 138 -0.43 -1.79 2.04
N LEU A 139 0.13 -2.42 1.01
CA LEU A 139 0.10 -1.94 -0.37
C LEU A 139 -0.59 -2.98 -1.25
N ASP A 140 -1.72 -2.59 -1.85
CA ASP A 140 -2.44 -3.43 -2.81
C ASP A 140 -2.33 -2.80 -4.21
N GLU A 141 -1.45 -3.34 -5.05
CA GLU A 141 -1.24 -2.94 -6.46
C GLU A 141 -1.16 -1.43 -6.73
N ALA A 142 -0.48 -0.69 -5.87
CA ALA A 142 -0.51 0.78 -5.87
C ALA A 142 -0.03 1.47 -7.18
N THR A 143 0.50 0.74 -8.18
CA THR A 143 1.03 1.31 -9.43
C THR A 143 0.51 0.63 -10.70
N SER A 144 -0.40 -0.35 -10.61
CA SER A 144 -0.77 -1.22 -11.73
C SER A 144 -1.47 -0.54 -12.91
N SER A 145 -2.09 0.62 -12.69
CA SER A 145 -2.89 1.35 -13.68
C SER A 145 -2.31 2.73 -14.07
N LEU A 146 -1.02 2.96 -13.80
CA LEU A 146 -0.38 4.25 -14.04
C LEU A 146 0.42 4.24 -15.35
N ASP A 147 0.54 5.40 -15.99
CA ASP A 147 1.51 5.66 -17.05
C ASP A 147 2.94 5.67 -16.49
N ALA A 148 3.94 5.53 -17.36
CA ALA A 148 5.33 5.34 -16.94
C ALA A 148 5.90 6.51 -16.10
N GLU A 149 5.54 7.76 -16.44
CA GLU A 149 6.00 8.94 -15.70
C GLU A 149 5.37 9.00 -14.30
N SER A 150 4.05 8.81 -14.22
CA SER A 150 3.33 8.74 -12.94
C SER A 150 3.79 7.56 -12.09
N GLU A 151 4.15 6.43 -12.72
CA GLU A 151 4.64 5.24 -12.03
C GLU A 151 5.95 5.52 -11.29
N GLU A 152 6.94 6.14 -11.92
CA GLU A 152 8.23 6.46 -11.29
C GLU A 152 8.04 7.38 -10.07
N ILE A 153 7.21 8.42 -10.22
CA ILE A 153 6.91 9.35 -9.13
C ILE A 153 6.24 8.61 -7.95
N VAL A 154 5.26 7.78 -8.24
CA VAL A 154 4.53 7.01 -7.21
C VAL A 154 5.43 5.97 -6.55
N GLN A 155 6.32 5.31 -7.31
CA GLN A 155 7.27 4.34 -6.77
C GLN A 155 8.25 5.00 -5.79
N ASN A 156 8.74 6.21 -6.10
CA ASN A 156 9.58 6.99 -5.20
C ASN A 156 8.83 7.39 -3.92
N ALA A 157 7.56 7.77 -4.04
CA ALA A 157 6.70 8.08 -2.90
C ALA A 157 6.45 6.84 -2.01
N ILE A 158 6.24 5.66 -2.61
CA ILE A 158 6.12 4.38 -1.89
C ILE A 158 7.41 4.05 -1.15
N SER A 159 8.57 4.22 -1.79
CA SER A 159 9.88 4.01 -1.15
C SER A 159 10.07 4.89 0.09
N ASN A 160 9.63 6.15 0.03
CA ASN A 160 9.63 7.04 1.18
C ASN A 160 8.67 6.59 2.29
N LEU A 161 7.47 6.14 1.92
CA LEU A 161 6.44 5.68 2.87
C LEU A 161 6.90 4.43 3.64
N THR A 162 7.56 3.47 2.95
CA THR A 162 7.88 2.15 3.48
C THR A 162 9.19 2.12 4.28
N LYS A 163 9.99 3.16 4.23
CA LYS A 163 11.28 3.25 4.92
C LYS A 163 11.10 3.09 6.44
N ASN A 164 11.80 2.09 7.02
CA ASN A 164 11.72 1.73 8.44
C ASN A 164 10.29 1.39 8.91
N LYS A 165 9.51 0.73 8.04
CA LYS A 165 8.16 0.26 8.33
C LYS A 165 8.02 -1.22 8.00
N THR A 166 7.17 -1.92 8.74
CA THR A 166 6.77 -3.28 8.38
C THR A 166 5.76 -3.19 7.23
N THR A 167 6.14 -3.68 6.06
CA THR A 167 5.35 -3.51 4.84
C THR A 167 4.92 -4.86 4.29
N LEU A 168 3.63 -4.99 4.00
CA LEU A 168 3.08 -6.10 3.23
C LEU A 168 2.61 -5.54 1.89
N VAL A 169 3.09 -6.11 0.79
CA VAL A 169 2.77 -5.62 -0.55
C VAL A 169 2.30 -6.75 -1.46
N ILE A 170 1.21 -6.53 -2.20
CA ILE A 170 0.87 -7.37 -3.35
C ILE A 170 1.69 -6.86 -4.52
N ALA A 171 2.65 -7.68 -4.93
CA ALA A 171 3.64 -7.28 -5.93
C ALA A 171 3.23 -7.75 -7.33
N HIS A 172 3.04 -6.77 -8.21
CA HIS A 172 2.81 -6.94 -9.65
C HIS A 172 3.94 -6.32 -10.50
N ARG A 173 4.98 -5.78 -9.86
CA ARG A 173 6.14 -5.17 -10.52
C ARG A 173 7.43 -5.82 -10.04
N LEU A 174 8.36 -6.01 -10.96
CA LEU A 174 9.68 -6.60 -10.68
C LEU A 174 10.47 -5.77 -9.66
N SER A 175 10.40 -4.44 -9.75
CA SER A 175 11.05 -3.53 -8.80
C SER A 175 10.61 -3.78 -7.36
N THR A 176 9.31 -3.98 -7.14
CA THR A 176 8.75 -4.30 -5.82
C THR A 176 9.22 -5.67 -5.33
N ILE A 177 9.26 -6.66 -6.22
CA ILE A 177 9.73 -8.03 -5.90
C ILE A 177 11.19 -8.01 -5.48
N HIS A 178 12.06 -7.29 -6.22
CA HIS A 178 13.48 -7.19 -5.90
C HIS A 178 13.77 -6.43 -4.60
N SER A 179 12.90 -5.48 -4.24
CA SER A 179 13.03 -4.71 -2.99
C SER A 179 12.55 -5.47 -1.75
N ALA A 180 11.84 -6.59 -1.93
CA ALA A 180 11.27 -7.34 -0.82
C ALA A 180 12.31 -8.19 -0.08
N ASN A 181 12.29 -8.14 1.25
CA ASN A 181 13.13 -8.98 2.11
C ASN A 181 12.66 -10.44 2.09
N MET A 182 11.34 -10.64 1.95
CA MET A 182 10.68 -11.95 1.91
C MET A 182 9.58 -11.93 0.86
N ILE A 183 9.50 -12.98 0.06
CA ILE A 183 8.47 -13.18 -0.96
C ILE A 183 7.67 -14.42 -0.57
N PHE A 184 6.35 -14.31 -0.57
CA PHE A 184 5.41 -15.42 -0.37
C PHE A 184 4.73 -15.75 -1.69
N VAL A 185 4.94 -16.96 -2.20
CA VAL A 185 4.34 -17.45 -3.44
C VAL A 185 2.99 -18.09 -3.11
N MET A 186 1.93 -17.52 -3.68
CA MET A 186 0.56 -17.94 -3.41
C MET A 186 -0.07 -18.66 -4.60
N LYS A 187 -0.76 -19.77 -4.32
CA LYS A 187 -1.54 -20.54 -5.27
C LYS A 187 -2.76 -21.14 -4.59
N ASN A 188 -3.96 -20.93 -5.17
CA ASN A 188 -5.22 -21.50 -4.68
C ASN A 188 -5.46 -21.25 -3.17
N GLY A 189 -5.24 -20.02 -2.71
CA GLY A 189 -5.46 -19.62 -1.31
C GLY A 189 -4.39 -20.10 -0.32
N LYS A 190 -3.29 -20.68 -0.79
CA LYS A 190 -2.21 -21.22 0.06
C LYS A 190 -0.89 -20.58 -0.28
N VAL A 191 -0.03 -20.38 0.71
CA VAL A 191 1.40 -20.11 0.50
C VAL A 191 2.05 -21.46 0.17
N ILE A 192 2.58 -21.58 -1.05
CA ILE A 192 3.23 -22.81 -1.54
C ILE A 192 4.72 -22.78 -1.37
N ASP A 193 5.33 -21.58 -1.32
CA ASP A 193 6.75 -21.39 -1.11
C ASP A 193 7.03 -19.99 -0.54
N SER A 194 8.21 -19.79 0.08
CA SER A 194 8.61 -18.48 0.58
C SER A 194 10.13 -18.37 0.66
N GLY A 195 10.67 -17.19 0.37
CA GLY A 195 12.10 -16.92 0.40
C GLY A 195 12.44 -15.56 -0.22
N ASN A 196 13.73 -15.29 -0.42
CA ASN A 196 14.15 -14.15 -1.23
C ASN A 196 14.08 -14.49 -2.73
N HIS A 197 14.33 -13.48 -3.59
CA HIS A 197 14.33 -13.64 -5.03
C HIS A 197 15.24 -14.76 -5.52
N ASP A 198 16.50 -14.77 -5.05
CA ASP A 198 17.54 -15.72 -5.53
C ASP A 198 17.20 -17.17 -5.18
N LEU A 199 16.62 -17.40 -4.01
CA LEU A 199 16.19 -18.72 -3.60
C LEU A 199 14.99 -19.19 -4.43
N LEU A 200 13.99 -18.35 -4.61
CA LEU A 200 12.76 -18.72 -5.30
C LEU A 200 12.94 -18.86 -6.82
N ILE A 201 13.81 -18.05 -7.45
CA ILE A 201 14.07 -18.16 -8.88
C ILE A 201 14.79 -19.47 -9.23
N ASN A 202 15.50 -20.07 -8.28
CA ASN A 202 16.17 -21.34 -8.48
C ASN A 202 15.32 -22.56 -8.13
N ASN A 203 14.43 -22.45 -7.12
CA ASN A 203 13.77 -23.61 -6.53
C ASN A 203 12.26 -23.69 -6.75
N CYS A 204 11.58 -22.56 -7.08
CA CYS A 204 10.13 -22.52 -7.21
C CYS A 204 9.68 -22.31 -8.67
N GLU A 205 9.19 -23.36 -9.34
CA GLU A 205 8.73 -23.29 -10.74
C GLU A 205 7.55 -22.33 -10.92
N GLU A 206 6.64 -22.24 -9.96
CA GLU A 206 5.52 -21.30 -9.99
C GLU A 206 6.05 -19.85 -10.00
N TYR A 207 7.03 -19.55 -9.13
CA TYR A 207 7.66 -18.23 -9.08
C TYR A 207 8.40 -17.90 -10.38
N LYS A 208 9.17 -18.83 -10.94
CA LYS A 208 9.84 -18.67 -12.24
C LYS A 208 8.85 -18.32 -13.35
N SER A 209 7.71 -19.01 -13.37
CA SER A 209 6.66 -18.77 -14.36
C SER A 209 6.06 -17.37 -14.22
N LEU A 210 5.77 -16.92 -13.00
CA LEU A 210 5.26 -15.58 -12.71
C LEU A 210 6.27 -14.51 -13.10
N TYR A 211 7.53 -14.69 -12.72
CA TYR A 211 8.61 -13.75 -13.00
C TYR A 211 8.84 -13.57 -14.51
N LYS A 212 8.88 -14.67 -15.29
CA LYS A 212 9.00 -14.62 -16.74
C LYS A 212 7.86 -13.89 -17.45
N LYS A 213 6.64 -13.93 -16.89
CA LYS A 213 5.48 -13.21 -17.44
C LYS A 213 5.55 -11.70 -17.20
N GLN A 214 6.24 -11.25 -16.17
CA GLN A 214 6.42 -9.83 -15.85
C GLN A 214 7.57 -9.18 -16.63
N LEU A 215 8.45 -9.98 -17.26
CA LEU A 215 9.51 -9.52 -18.16
C LEU A 215 9.03 -9.29 -19.59
N LYS A 216 7.80 -9.71 -19.93
CA LYS A 216 7.15 -9.53 -21.24
C LYS A 216 6.20 -8.36 -21.22
#